data_fcc8b77271af31ce083ab378ad06402f
#
_entry.id   fcc8b77271af31ce083ab378ad06402f
#
_cell.length_a   1.000
_cell.length_b   1.000
_cell.length_c   1.000
_cell.angle_alpha   90.00
_cell.angle_beta   90.00
_cell.angle_gamma   90.00
#
_symmetry.space_group_name_H-M   'P 1'
#
loop_
_entity.id
_entity.type
_entity.pdbx_description
1 polymer ?
#
loop_
_entity_poly.entity_id
_entity_poly.type
_entity_poly.pdbx_seq_one_letter_code
_entity_poly.pdbx_strand_id
1 'polypeptide(L)'
;MARLELTSREKIGQLFMVGFLGTSVTPELAAFLKDYRPGGVILFSRNLESVEQIVQLTNDLQQCSPKSPLLISIDQEGGRV
;
A
#
# COMPACT_ATOMS: atom_id res chain seq x y z
N MET A 1 5.64 20.77 -10.12
CA MET A 1 5.59 20.13 -9.57
C MET A 1 6.23 20.09 -8.50
N ALA A 2 6.04 19.93 -7.85
CA ALA A 2 6.58 20.10 -6.77
C ALA A 2 7.83 19.73 -6.65
N ARG A 3 8.44 20.12 -6.22
CA ARG A 3 9.44 19.85 -6.09
C ARG A 3 9.80 19.14 -5.37
N LEU A 4 10.31 18.83 -5.47
CA LEU A 4 10.43 17.86 -4.96
C LEU A 4 11.53 17.76 -4.17
N GLU A 5 11.49 17.72 -2.97
CA GLU A 5 12.47 17.52 -2.06
C GLU A 5 12.71 16.10 -1.79
N LEU A 6 12.08 15.20 -2.49
CA LEU A 6 12.23 13.78 -2.33
C LEU A 6 13.47 13.30 -3.06
N THR A 7 14.10 12.23 -2.57
CA THR A 7 15.14 11.57 -3.31
C THR A 7 14.56 10.96 -4.57
N SER A 8 15.41 10.61 -5.51
CA SER A 8 14.94 9.96 -6.73
C SER A 8 14.17 8.70 -6.43
N ARG A 9 14.65 7.93 -5.48
CA ARG A 9 14.01 6.68 -5.12
C ARG A 9 12.61 6.92 -4.55
N GLU A 10 12.49 7.94 -3.72
CA GLU A 10 11.19 8.25 -3.15
C GLU A 10 10.22 8.75 -4.20
N LYS A 11 10.70 9.55 -5.13
CA LYS A 11 9.84 10.01 -6.21
C LYS A 11 9.32 8.87 -7.04
N ILE A 12 10.18 7.95 -7.40
CA ILE A 12 9.76 6.81 -8.21
C ILE A 12 8.76 5.96 -7.43
N GLY A 13 9.04 5.72 -6.15
CA GLY A 13 8.14 4.92 -5.35
C GLY A 13 6.75 5.51 -5.29
N GLN A 14 6.64 6.81 -5.26
CA GLN A 14 5.35 7.45 -5.15
C GLN A 14 4.55 7.44 -6.44
N LEU A 15 5.18 7.08 -7.55
CA LEU A 15 4.46 6.97 -8.80
C LEU A 15 3.80 5.61 -8.97
N PHE A 16 4.11 4.66 -8.10
CA PHE A 16 3.63 3.31 -8.29
C PHE A 16 2.77 2.85 -7.14
N MET A 17 1.87 1.95 -7.45
CA MET A 17 1.11 1.24 -6.44
C MET A 17 1.59 -0.19 -6.44
N VAL A 18 1.60 -0.81 -5.27
CA VAL A 18 2.10 -2.17 -5.14
C VAL A 18 1.00 -3.08 -4.60
N GLY A 19 1.04 -4.32 -5.01
CA GLY A 19 0.19 -5.36 -4.44
C GLY A 19 1.04 -6.30 -3.62
N PHE A 20 0.38 -7.18 -2.88
CA PHE A 20 1.11 -8.14 -2.07
C PHE A 20 0.27 -9.39 -1.89
N LEU A 21 0.88 -10.40 -1.34
CA LEU A 21 0.19 -11.63 -1.00
C LEU A 21 -0.18 -11.61 0.47
N GLY A 22 -1.26 -12.27 0.81
CA GLY A 22 -1.64 -12.41 2.20
C GLY A 22 -2.71 -11.45 2.64
N THR A 23 -3.10 -11.58 3.89
CA THR A 23 -4.22 -10.84 4.44
C THR A 23 -3.81 -9.94 5.61
N SER A 24 -2.54 -9.85 5.89
CA SER A 24 -2.04 -9.00 6.96
C SER A 24 -0.70 -8.42 6.56
N VAL A 25 -0.26 -7.41 7.29
CA VAL A 25 1.02 -6.78 7.05
C VAL A 25 2.08 -7.59 7.76
N THR A 26 2.95 -8.22 7.00
CA THR A 26 4.06 -8.98 7.55
C THR A 26 5.24 -8.04 7.79
N PRO A 27 6.22 -8.47 8.60
CA PRO A 27 7.42 -7.64 8.78
C PRO A 27 8.13 -7.33 7.48
N GLU A 28 8.13 -8.28 6.54
CA GLU A 28 8.76 -8.06 5.24
C GLU A 28 8.03 -6.99 4.46
N LEU A 29 6.70 -7.04 4.46
CA LEU A 29 5.93 -6.03 3.76
C LEU A 29 6.11 -4.67 4.40
N ALA A 30 6.10 -4.61 5.72
CA ALA A 30 6.29 -3.35 6.43
C ALA A 30 7.65 -2.74 6.08
N ALA A 31 8.69 -3.56 6.05
CA ALA A 31 10.02 -3.08 5.71
C ALA A 31 10.06 -2.55 4.28
N PHE A 32 9.42 -3.27 3.35
CA PHE A 32 9.36 -2.84 1.97
C PHE A 32 8.66 -1.48 1.85
N LEU A 33 7.53 -1.32 2.51
CA LEU A 33 6.77 -0.08 2.41
C LEU A 33 7.54 1.09 2.99
N LYS A 34 8.24 0.87 4.10
CA LYS A 34 9.02 1.93 4.71
C LYS A 34 10.23 2.30 3.87
N ASP A 35 10.80 1.33 3.17
CA ASP A 35 12.00 1.57 2.39
C ASP A 35 11.69 2.23 1.05
N TYR A 36 10.69 1.72 0.34
CA TYR A 36 10.39 2.23 -0.99
C TYR A 36 9.37 3.34 -1.03
N ARG A 37 8.51 3.41 -0.01
CA ARG A 37 7.51 4.46 0.10
C ARG A 37 6.68 4.62 -1.17
N PRO A 38 5.97 3.55 -1.57
CA PRO A 38 5.13 3.66 -2.75
C PRO A 38 3.98 4.62 -2.49
N GLY A 39 3.37 5.10 -3.54
CA GLY A 39 2.24 6.01 -3.43
C GLY A 39 1.00 5.32 -2.89
N GLY A 40 0.86 4.04 -3.14
CA GLY A 40 -0.32 3.34 -2.67
C GLY A 40 -0.18 1.84 -2.72
N VAL A 41 -1.24 1.19 -2.29
CA VAL A 41 -1.32 -0.25 -2.22
C VAL A 41 -2.61 -0.68 -2.87
N ILE A 42 -2.56 -1.73 -3.68
CA ILE A 42 -3.74 -2.30 -4.29
C ILE A 42 -4.08 -3.58 -3.56
N LEU A 43 -5.33 -3.69 -3.13
CA LEU A 43 -5.83 -4.88 -2.48
C LEU A 43 -6.68 -5.65 -3.47
N PHE A 44 -6.45 -6.95 -3.55
CA PHE A 44 -7.24 -7.82 -4.40
C PHE A 44 -8.10 -8.70 -3.51
N SER A 45 -9.04 -9.41 -4.10
CA SER A 45 -9.95 -10.23 -3.29
C SER A 45 -9.19 -11.25 -2.45
N ARG A 46 -8.02 -11.69 -2.89
CA ARG A 46 -7.23 -12.63 -2.09
C ARG A 46 -6.72 -12.02 -0.79
N ASN A 47 -6.71 -10.68 -0.69
CA ASN A 47 -6.25 -10.00 0.53
C ASN A 47 -7.39 -9.75 1.51
N LEU A 48 -8.62 -10.06 1.14
CA LEU A 48 -9.79 -9.63 1.90
C LEU A 48 -10.52 -10.83 2.46
N GLU A 49 -10.80 -10.82 3.76
CA GLU A 49 -11.49 -11.93 4.41
C GLU A 49 -12.78 -11.50 5.06
N SER A 50 -12.75 -10.43 5.81
CA SER A 50 -13.92 -9.95 6.54
C SER A 50 -13.80 -8.44 6.69
N VAL A 51 -14.87 -7.80 7.11
CA VAL A 51 -14.83 -6.36 7.33
C VAL A 51 -13.81 -6.02 8.40
N GLU A 52 -13.81 -6.79 9.48
CA GLU A 52 -12.87 -6.54 10.57
C GLU A 52 -11.44 -6.69 10.11
N GLN A 53 -11.18 -7.73 9.31
CA GLN A 53 -9.83 -7.95 8.81
C GLN A 53 -9.42 -6.81 7.88
N ILE A 54 -10.32 -6.34 7.04
CA ILE A 54 -10.02 -5.25 6.11
C ILE A 54 -9.67 -3.98 6.88
N VAL A 55 -10.43 -3.67 7.93
CA VAL A 55 -10.14 -2.49 8.73
C VAL A 55 -8.77 -2.61 9.38
N GLN A 56 -8.46 -3.77 9.93
CA GLN A 56 -7.17 -3.97 10.56
C GLN A 56 -6.04 -3.86 9.53
N LEU A 57 -6.23 -4.47 8.37
CA LEU A 57 -5.22 -4.45 7.32
C LEU A 57 -4.95 -3.02 6.85
N THR A 58 -6.00 -2.27 6.60
CA THR A 58 -5.82 -0.90 6.11
C THR A 58 -5.17 -0.01 7.16
N ASN A 59 -5.53 -0.19 8.43
CA ASN A 59 -4.90 0.57 9.49
C ASN A 59 -3.42 0.23 9.60
N ASP A 60 -3.07 -1.04 9.52
CA ASP A 60 -1.68 -1.45 9.60
C ASP A 60 -0.88 -0.94 8.43
N LEU A 61 -1.47 -0.95 7.23
CA LEU A 61 -0.80 -0.41 6.07
C LEU A 61 -0.51 1.08 6.23
N GLN A 62 -1.48 1.84 6.74
CA GLN A 62 -1.27 3.27 6.92
C GLN A 62 -0.18 3.55 7.94
N GLN A 63 -0.02 2.69 8.93
CA GLN A 63 1.03 2.89 9.91
C GLN A 63 2.42 2.71 9.32
N CYS A 64 2.52 2.06 8.16
CA CYS A 64 3.79 1.93 7.48
C CYS A 64 4.18 3.20 6.73
N SER A 65 3.28 4.18 6.68
CA SER A 65 3.54 5.43 5.97
C SER A 65 3.11 6.60 6.85
N PRO A 66 3.79 6.84 7.96
CA PRO A 66 3.32 7.82 8.92
C PRO A 66 3.38 9.26 8.44
N LYS A 67 4.20 9.54 7.46
CA LYS A 67 4.36 10.93 7.03
C LYS A 67 3.38 11.34 5.96
N SER A 68 2.89 10.41 5.18
CA SER A 68 1.87 10.73 4.20
C SER A 68 1.01 9.51 3.99
N PRO A 69 -0.30 9.70 3.86
CA PRO A 69 -1.20 8.55 3.74
C PRO A 69 -0.93 7.76 2.47
N LEU A 70 -1.06 6.44 2.59
CA LEU A 70 -1.05 5.59 1.42
C LEU A 70 -2.41 5.65 0.77
N LEU A 71 -2.41 5.69 -0.55
CA LEU A 71 -3.65 5.51 -1.30
C LEU A 71 -3.93 4.01 -1.31
N ILE A 72 -5.09 3.61 -0.85
CA ILE A 72 -5.44 2.20 -0.84
C ILE A 72 -6.57 1.98 -1.81
N SER A 73 -6.34 1.13 -2.78
CA SER A 73 -7.32 0.82 -3.81
C SER A 73 -7.71 -0.64 -3.69
N ILE A 74 -8.97 -0.93 -3.92
CA ILE A 74 -9.45 -2.30 -3.93
C ILE A 74 -9.85 -2.65 -5.33
N ASP A 75 -9.27 -3.72 -5.84
CA ASP A 75 -9.52 -4.14 -7.19
C ASP A 75 -10.10 -5.53 -7.17
N GLN A 76 -11.12 -5.75 -8.00
CA GLN A 76 -11.72 -7.05 -8.05
C GLN A 76 -11.02 -7.87 -9.09
N GLU A 77 -10.87 -9.14 -8.77
CA GLU A 77 -10.25 -10.00 -9.71
C GLU A 77 -11.12 -10.17 -10.88
N GLY A 78 -10.54 -10.25 -12.01
CA GLY A 78 -11.33 -10.28 -13.17
C GLY A 78 -11.52 -8.91 -13.75
N GLY A 79 -11.24 -7.96 -13.01
CA GLY A 79 -11.10 -6.69 -13.53
C GLY A 79 -12.18 -5.92 -14.03
N ARG A 80 -13.12 -6.04 -14.05
CA ARG A 80 -13.83 -5.23 -14.51
C ARG A 80 -14.90 -5.21 -14.05
N VAL A 81 -15.33 -4.62 -13.97
CA VAL A 81 -16.33 -4.37 -13.52
C VAL A 81 -17.04 -3.94 -14.13
#